data_bce970d1109661a71a6f168a5e48b048
#
_entry.id   bce970d1109661a71a6f168a5e48b048
#
_cell.length_a   1.000
_cell.length_b   1.000
_cell.length_c   1.000
_cell.angle_alpha   90.00
_cell.angle_beta   90.00
_cell.angle_gamma   90.00
#
_symmetry.space_group_name_H-M   'P 1'
#
loop_
_entity.id
_entity.type
_entity.pdbx_description
1 polymer ?
#
loop_
_entity_poly.entity_id
_entity_poly.type
_entity_poly.pdbx_seq_one_letter_code
_entity_poly.pdbx_strand_id
1 'polypeptide(L)'
;IRLSMPVSSNGKNIWRNNYEKSLEILEQVPAENVVLTTSCSLLHVPFTTANEEFEPAILNHFAFAVEKLDELRDLDAIRNGQGAEALAANKELFATERVGENAELRARIAGLTEADYTRLPAFAEREAIQKDAFKLPLLPTTTIGSFPQTKEVRAKRLAFRKNELSQEEYDAFLAEITDEWIKWQEEVGFDVLVHGEFERNDMVEYFGQNLSGYLFSKNGWVQSYGMRGVKPPIIWGDVTRLNPITVKWSSYAQSRTDKPVKGC
;
A
#
# COMPACT_ATOMS: atom_id res chain seq x y z
N ILE A 1 11.44 5.68 30.82
CA ILE A 1 11.83 5.39 29.43
C ILE A 1 10.58 4.97 28.69
N ARG A 2 10.23 5.67 27.62
CA ARG A 2 9.24 5.18 26.68
C ARG A 2 9.90 4.07 25.88
N LEU A 3 9.42 2.85 26.01
CA LEU A 3 9.68 1.83 25.03
C LEU A 3 8.94 2.20 23.75
N SER A 4 9.64 2.82 22.82
CA SER A 4 9.09 3.00 21.49
C SER A 4 9.21 1.69 20.75
N MET A 5 8.09 1.00 20.59
CA MET A 5 8.03 -0.09 19.63
C MET A 5 8.42 0.44 18.24
N PRO A 6 9.17 -0.32 17.41
CA PRO A 6 9.58 0.14 16.10
C PRO A 6 8.33 0.53 15.29
N VAL A 7 8.23 1.80 15.00
CA VAL A 7 7.14 2.39 14.23
C VAL A 7 7.42 2.08 12.77
N SER A 8 6.46 1.50 12.05
CA SER A 8 6.51 1.51 10.60
C SER A 8 6.62 2.96 10.10
N SER A 9 7.20 3.19 8.93
CA SER A 9 7.46 4.52 8.36
C SER A 9 6.26 5.49 8.38
N ASN A 10 5.06 5.01 8.63
CA ASN A 10 3.81 5.78 8.68
C ASN A 10 3.15 5.80 10.07
N GLY A 11 3.84 5.42 11.13
CA GLY A 11 3.26 5.37 12.48
C GLY A 11 2.22 4.26 12.69
N LYS A 12 1.97 3.44 11.70
CA LYS A 12 0.97 2.37 11.69
C LYS A 12 1.62 1.03 12.03
N ASN A 13 1.96 0.85 13.30
CA ASN A 13 2.54 -0.41 13.76
C ASN A 13 1.43 -1.45 13.93
N ILE A 14 1.37 -2.41 13.01
CA ILE A 14 0.42 -3.53 12.99
C ILE A 14 1.09 -4.87 13.36
N TRP A 15 2.39 -4.89 13.62
CA TRP A 15 3.16 -6.09 13.84
C TRP A 15 3.19 -6.49 15.32
N ARG A 16 3.16 -7.79 15.58
CA ARG A 16 3.40 -8.35 16.90
C ARG A 16 4.78 -7.92 17.41
N ASN A 17 4.86 -7.52 18.67
CA ASN A 17 6.11 -7.16 19.31
C ASN A 17 6.92 -8.41 19.69
N ASN A 18 8.24 -8.35 19.54
CA ASN A 18 9.15 -9.36 20.06
C ASN A 18 9.45 -9.05 21.52
N TYR A 19 8.96 -9.92 22.43
CA TYR A 19 9.07 -9.68 23.85
C TYR A 19 10.51 -9.80 24.37
N GLU A 20 11.33 -10.71 23.83
CA GLU A 20 12.75 -10.82 24.23
C GLU A 20 13.50 -9.52 23.98
N LYS A 21 13.38 -8.95 22.77
CA LYS A 21 14.02 -7.67 22.44
C LYS A 21 13.52 -6.52 23.31
N SER A 22 12.25 -6.54 23.71
CA SER A 22 11.69 -5.54 24.60
C SER A 22 12.20 -5.68 26.02
N LEU A 23 12.36 -6.92 26.50
CA LEU A 23 12.89 -7.21 27.83
C LEU A 23 14.37 -6.85 27.94
N GLU A 24 15.19 -7.11 26.92
CA GLU A 24 16.60 -6.69 26.87
C GLU A 24 16.77 -5.18 27.09
N ILE A 25 15.83 -4.38 26.58
CA ILE A 25 15.83 -2.92 26.80
C ILE A 25 15.33 -2.59 28.20
N LEU A 26 14.29 -3.28 28.68
CA LEU A 26 13.71 -3.05 30.02
C LEU A 26 14.68 -3.39 31.15
N GLU A 27 15.53 -4.40 31.00
CA GLU A 27 16.53 -4.81 31.99
C GLU A 27 17.60 -3.73 32.23
N GLN A 28 17.79 -2.82 31.27
CA GLN A 28 18.76 -1.73 31.40
C GLN A 28 18.26 -0.55 32.26
N VAL A 29 17.00 -0.61 32.72
CA VAL A 29 16.37 0.51 33.45
C VAL A 29 15.79 0.01 34.77
N PRO A 30 16.05 0.72 35.92
CA PRO A 30 15.42 0.40 37.19
C PRO A 30 13.90 0.34 37.09
N ALA A 31 13.29 -0.65 37.75
CA ALA A 31 11.86 -0.93 37.63
C ALA A 31 10.96 0.25 37.95
N GLU A 32 11.29 1.00 38.98
CA GLU A 32 10.57 2.17 39.47
C GLU A 32 10.56 3.34 38.48
N ASN A 33 11.43 3.32 37.47
CA ASN A 33 11.57 4.39 36.48
C ASN A 33 10.93 4.03 35.12
N VAL A 34 10.19 2.91 35.03
CA VAL A 34 9.62 2.44 33.78
C VAL A 34 8.12 2.67 33.70
N VAL A 35 7.69 3.27 32.60
CA VAL A 35 6.29 3.32 32.18
C VAL A 35 6.17 2.71 30.78
N LEU A 36 5.39 1.65 30.67
CA LEU A 36 5.11 0.99 29.38
C LEU A 36 3.99 1.75 28.65
N THR A 37 4.25 2.13 27.41
CA THR A 37 3.25 2.78 26.54
C THR A 37 3.37 2.28 25.12
N THR A 38 2.31 2.46 24.31
CA THR A 38 2.42 2.27 22.86
C THR A 38 3.31 3.35 22.25
N SER A 39 4.02 3.03 21.18
CA SER A 39 4.91 3.96 20.47
C SER A 39 4.18 5.08 19.74
N CYS A 40 2.95 4.83 19.33
CA CYS A 40 2.09 5.79 18.62
C CYS A 40 0.67 5.76 19.18
N SER A 41 -0.14 6.76 18.79
CA SER A 41 -1.57 6.74 19.07
C SER A 41 -2.24 5.53 18.41
N LEU A 42 -3.04 4.79 19.16
CA LEU A 42 -3.82 3.65 18.65
C LEU A 42 -4.92 4.07 17.64
N LEU A 43 -5.20 5.36 17.52
CA LEU A 43 -6.12 5.92 16.53
C LEU A 43 -5.69 5.59 15.08
N HIS A 44 -4.39 5.41 14.84
CA HIS A 44 -3.82 5.11 13.54
C HIS A 44 -3.49 3.62 13.33
N VAL A 45 -3.96 2.77 14.22
CA VAL A 45 -3.81 1.31 14.16
C VAL A 45 -5.19 0.68 13.96
N PRO A 46 -5.37 -0.35 13.12
CA PRO A 46 -6.66 -1.05 13.02
C PRO A 46 -7.12 -1.54 14.39
N PHE A 47 -8.43 -1.69 14.57
CA PHE A 47 -9.01 -1.90 15.90
C PHE A 47 -8.61 -3.24 16.53
N THR A 48 -8.87 -4.36 15.84
CA THR A 48 -8.56 -5.73 16.34
C THR A 48 -8.35 -6.69 15.19
N THR A 49 -7.50 -7.69 15.41
CA THR A 49 -7.28 -8.82 14.49
C THR A 49 -8.43 -9.84 14.51
N ALA A 50 -9.30 -9.83 15.51
CA ALA A 50 -10.36 -10.80 15.70
C ALA A 50 -11.39 -10.88 14.54
N ASN A 51 -11.48 -9.82 13.73
CA ASN A 51 -12.39 -9.72 12.60
C ASN A 51 -11.71 -9.92 11.24
N GLU A 52 -10.44 -10.33 11.23
CA GLU A 52 -9.68 -10.56 10.00
C GLU A 52 -9.73 -12.04 9.59
N GLU A 53 -9.62 -12.28 8.28
CA GLU A 53 -9.76 -13.62 7.68
C GLU A 53 -8.41 -14.14 7.13
N PHE A 54 -7.29 -13.77 7.77
CA PHE A 54 -5.99 -14.30 7.41
C PHE A 54 -5.78 -15.71 7.97
N GLU A 55 -4.98 -16.50 7.27
CA GLU A 55 -4.50 -17.77 7.80
C GLU A 55 -3.81 -17.57 9.17
N PRO A 56 -3.97 -18.49 10.14
CA PRO A 56 -3.39 -18.35 11.49
C PRO A 56 -1.88 -18.09 11.48
N ALA A 57 -1.14 -18.71 10.56
CA ALA A 57 0.30 -18.51 10.40
C ALA A 57 0.67 -17.06 10.05
N ILE A 58 -0.25 -16.30 9.44
CA ILE A 58 -0.08 -14.89 9.11
C ILE A 58 -0.65 -14.03 10.24
N LEU A 59 -1.87 -14.33 10.68
CA LEU A 59 -2.64 -13.54 11.65
C LEU A 59 -1.88 -13.36 12.96
N ASN A 60 -1.21 -14.41 13.44
CA ASN A 60 -0.46 -14.40 14.70
C ASN A 60 0.71 -13.38 14.71
N HIS A 61 1.19 -12.97 13.55
CA HIS A 61 2.21 -11.92 13.43
C HIS A 61 1.65 -10.50 13.51
N PHE A 62 0.33 -10.33 13.53
CA PHE A 62 -0.31 -9.02 13.65
C PHE A 62 -0.72 -8.74 15.09
N ALA A 63 -0.64 -7.47 15.46
CA ALA A 63 -1.17 -6.93 16.69
C ALA A 63 -1.76 -5.55 16.38
N PHE A 64 -3.09 -5.46 16.34
CA PHE A 64 -3.81 -4.23 16.15
C PHE A 64 -4.02 -3.49 17.50
N ALA A 65 -4.89 -2.50 17.57
CA ALA A 65 -4.99 -1.65 18.75
C ALA A 65 -5.30 -2.43 20.05
N VAL A 66 -6.25 -3.36 20.01
CA VAL A 66 -6.60 -4.20 21.17
C VAL A 66 -5.42 -5.08 21.56
N GLU A 67 -4.85 -5.80 20.60
CA GLU A 67 -3.71 -6.70 20.83
C GLU A 67 -2.45 -5.94 21.29
N LYS A 68 -2.29 -4.65 20.93
CA LYS A 68 -1.21 -3.79 21.47
C LYS A 68 -1.37 -3.53 22.96
N LEU A 69 -2.59 -3.41 23.45
CA LEU A 69 -2.83 -3.27 24.89
C LEU A 69 -2.53 -4.59 25.62
N ASP A 70 -2.87 -5.72 25.02
CA ASP A 70 -2.53 -7.03 25.55
C ASP A 70 -1.00 -7.22 25.64
N GLU A 71 -0.25 -6.79 24.60
CA GLU A 71 1.22 -6.82 24.61
C GLU A 71 1.83 -6.01 25.77
N LEU A 72 1.26 -4.85 26.10
CA LEU A 72 1.72 -4.07 27.27
C LEU A 72 1.46 -4.80 28.58
N ARG A 73 0.30 -5.43 28.73
CA ARG A 73 -0.04 -6.25 29.91
C ARG A 73 0.87 -7.46 30.03
N ASP A 74 1.15 -8.15 28.92
CA ASP A 74 2.02 -9.30 28.89
C ASP A 74 3.45 -8.94 29.28
N LEU A 75 3.99 -7.84 28.76
CA LEU A 75 5.34 -7.37 29.12
C LEU A 75 5.44 -6.98 30.60
N ASP A 76 4.41 -6.37 31.16
CA ASP A 76 4.34 -6.05 32.58
C ASP A 76 4.31 -7.36 33.43
N ALA A 77 3.47 -8.32 33.06
CA ALA A 77 3.37 -9.61 33.72
C ALA A 77 4.70 -10.40 33.66
N ILE A 78 5.34 -10.45 32.50
CA ILE A 78 6.64 -11.12 32.32
C ILE A 78 7.70 -10.49 33.21
N ARG A 79 7.76 -9.18 33.27
CA ARG A 79 8.69 -8.44 34.10
C ARG A 79 8.51 -8.74 35.61
N ASN A 80 7.26 -8.96 36.03
CA ASN A 80 6.89 -9.30 37.38
C ASN A 80 6.96 -10.83 37.67
N GLY A 81 7.50 -11.62 36.73
CA GLY A 81 7.68 -13.08 36.91
C GLY A 81 6.41 -13.92 36.71
N GLN A 82 5.35 -13.35 36.09
CA GLN A 82 4.06 -14.01 35.93
C GLN A 82 3.72 -14.40 34.49
N GLY A 83 4.41 -13.88 33.48
CA GLY A 83 4.07 -14.02 32.07
C GLY A 83 4.86 -15.12 31.31
N ALA A 84 5.28 -16.18 31.94
CA ALA A 84 6.13 -17.20 31.30
C ALA A 84 5.53 -17.87 30.09
N GLU A 85 4.20 -18.13 30.10
CA GLU A 85 3.47 -18.76 29.00
C GLU A 85 3.42 -17.79 27.79
N ALA A 86 3.07 -16.52 28.01
CA ALA A 86 3.03 -15.50 26.99
C ALA A 86 4.42 -15.28 26.34
N LEU A 87 5.48 -15.30 27.15
CA LEU A 87 6.86 -15.22 26.65
C LEU A 87 7.21 -16.42 25.79
N ALA A 88 6.88 -17.63 26.21
CA ALA A 88 7.16 -18.87 25.49
C ALA A 88 6.44 -18.88 24.13
N ALA A 89 5.15 -18.56 24.10
CA ALA A 89 4.37 -18.45 22.87
C ALA A 89 4.92 -17.38 21.90
N ASN A 90 5.37 -16.24 22.44
CA ASN A 90 5.97 -15.19 21.61
C ASN A 90 7.33 -15.64 21.02
N LYS A 91 8.16 -16.35 21.81
CA LYS A 91 9.42 -16.93 21.32
C LYS A 91 9.18 -17.94 20.21
N GLU A 92 8.23 -18.83 20.38
CA GLU A 92 7.84 -19.81 19.34
C GLU A 92 7.40 -19.12 18.05
N LEU A 93 6.55 -18.09 18.14
CA LEU A 93 6.13 -17.30 16.99
C LEU A 93 7.31 -16.69 16.23
N PHE A 94 8.28 -16.12 16.94
CA PHE A 94 9.44 -15.48 16.30
C PHE A 94 10.52 -16.46 15.86
N ALA A 95 10.44 -17.72 16.27
CA ALA A 95 11.28 -18.82 15.76
C ALA A 95 10.73 -19.39 14.45
N THR A 96 9.44 -19.13 14.10
CA THR A 96 8.87 -19.57 12.83
C THR A 96 9.39 -18.74 11.66
N GLU A 97 9.72 -19.41 10.56
CA GLU A 97 10.12 -18.73 9.34
C GLU A 97 8.93 -18.00 8.71
N ARG A 98 9.11 -16.72 8.41
CA ARG A 98 8.09 -15.94 7.68
C ARG A 98 8.14 -16.34 6.21
N VAL A 99 7.04 -16.87 5.72
CA VAL A 99 6.87 -17.18 4.29
C VAL A 99 6.86 -15.88 3.47
N GLY A 100 7.48 -15.89 2.30
CA GLY A 100 7.42 -14.76 1.34
C GLY A 100 8.78 -14.28 0.84
N GLU A 101 9.84 -15.05 1.03
CA GLU A 101 11.14 -14.77 0.43
C GLU A 101 11.18 -15.20 -1.04
N ASN A 102 11.73 -14.32 -1.88
CA ASN A 102 11.96 -14.60 -3.29
C ASN A 102 13.47 -14.52 -3.57
N ALA A 103 14.12 -15.69 -3.65
CA ALA A 103 15.58 -15.79 -3.82
C ALA A 103 16.05 -15.16 -5.15
N GLU A 104 15.28 -15.29 -6.24
CA GLU A 104 15.60 -14.67 -7.53
C GLU A 104 15.55 -13.14 -7.45
N LEU A 105 14.51 -12.59 -6.82
CA LEU A 105 14.41 -11.14 -6.60
C LEU A 105 15.57 -10.63 -5.76
N ARG A 106 15.94 -11.31 -4.68
CA ARG A 106 17.04 -10.93 -3.82
C ARG A 106 18.40 -11.00 -4.53
N ALA A 107 18.62 -12.03 -5.34
CA ALA A 107 19.81 -12.12 -6.18
C ALA A 107 19.88 -10.98 -7.19
N ARG A 108 18.75 -10.63 -7.84
CA ARG A 108 18.68 -9.48 -8.74
C ARG A 108 18.96 -8.16 -8.04
N ILE A 109 18.43 -7.94 -6.83
CA ILE A 109 18.71 -6.73 -6.05
C ILE A 109 20.18 -6.66 -5.65
N ALA A 110 20.77 -7.77 -5.23
CA ALA A 110 22.20 -7.82 -4.89
C ALA A 110 23.13 -7.58 -6.09
N GLY A 111 22.64 -7.83 -7.30
CA GLY A 111 23.37 -7.57 -8.55
C GLY A 111 23.22 -6.15 -9.11
N LEU A 112 22.48 -5.26 -8.47
CA LEU A 112 22.34 -3.87 -8.93
C LEU A 112 23.65 -3.09 -8.81
N THR A 113 23.95 -2.29 -9.84
CA THR A 113 25.15 -1.47 -9.97
C THR A 113 24.78 0.01 -10.12
N GLU A 114 25.77 0.91 -10.07
CA GLU A 114 25.56 2.35 -10.32
C GLU A 114 24.88 2.64 -11.68
N ALA A 115 25.08 1.79 -12.69
CA ALA A 115 24.44 1.95 -13.99
C ALA A 115 22.92 1.78 -13.89
N ASP A 116 22.42 0.94 -12.98
CA ASP A 116 20.99 0.70 -12.77
C ASP A 116 20.29 1.88 -12.08
N TYR A 117 21.05 2.70 -11.36
CA TYR A 117 20.56 3.93 -10.71
C TYR A 117 20.71 5.17 -11.58
N THR A 118 21.36 5.05 -12.75
CA THR A 118 21.62 6.17 -13.66
C THR A 118 20.63 6.18 -14.81
N ARG A 119 19.79 7.22 -14.87
CA ARG A 119 18.86 7.41 -15.97
C ARG A 119 19.50 8.14 -17.14
N LEU A 120 19.68 7.44 -18.26
CA LEU A 120 20.19 8.02 -19.51
C LEU A 120 19.05 8.11 -20.56
N PRO A 121 19.13 9.10 -21.49
CA PRO A 121 20.04 10.24 -21.52
C PRO A 121 19.90 11.16 -20.30
N ALA A 122 20.89 12.01 -20.03
CA ALA A 122 20.83 12.99 -18.94
C ALA A 122 19.65 13.96 -19.10
N PHE A 123 19.23 14.62 -18.02
CA PHE A 123 18.02 15.44 -18.01
C PHE A 123 17.97 16.49 -19.13
N ALA A 124 19.04 17.26 -19.32
CA ALA A 124 19.10 18.32 -20.33
C ALA A 124 18.90 17.79 -21.77
N GLU A 125 19.45 16.63 -22.08
CA GLU A 125 19.28 15.97 -23.37
C GLU A 125 17.84 15.46 -23.53
N ARG A 126 17.29 14.80 -22.51
CA ARG A 126 15.89 14.33 -22.50
C ARG A 126 14.90 15.48 -22.62
N GLU A 127 15.14 16.59 -21.93
CA GLU A 127 14.28 17.77 -21.98
C GLU A 127 14.18 18.32 -23.41
N ALA A 128 15.30 18.41 -24.12
CA ALA A 128 15.31 18.87 -25.51
C ALA A 128 14.52 17.93 -26.43
N ILE A 129 14.73 16.60 -26.31
CA ILE A 129 14.02 15.58 -27.07
C ILE A 129 12.50 15.64 -26.78
N GLN A 130 12.11 15.76 -25.52
CA GLN A 130 10.71 15.81 -25.12
C GLN A 130 10.00 17.09 -25.58
N LYS A 131 10.67 18.24 -25.52
CA LYS A 131 10.12 19.51 -26.04
C LYS A 131 9.85 19.43 -27.54
N ASP A 132 10.74 18.82 -28.30
CA ASP A 132 10.54 18.65 -29.75
C ASP A 132 9.43 17.63 -30.05
N ALA A 133 9.40 16.51 -29.31
CA ALA A 133 8.42 15.45 -29.53
C ALA A 133 6.99 15.88 -29.18
N PHE A 134 6.78 16.54 -28.03
CA PHE A 134 5.45 16.88 -27.55
C PHE A 134 4.94 18.24 -28.04
N LYS A 135 5.83 19.16 -28.36
CA LYS A 135 5.48 20.53 -28.88
C LYS A 135 4.45 21.25 -28.01
N LEU A 136 4.51 21.04 -26.70
CA LEU A 136 3.59 21.66 -25.75
C LEU A 136 3.81 23.17 -25.64
N PRO A 137 2.77 23.96 -25.32
CA PRO A 137 2.91 25.38 -25.05
C PRO A 137 3.77 25.64 -23.81
N LEU A 138 4.14 26.90 -23.58
CA LEU A 138 4.98 27.29 -22.43
C LEU A 138 4.37 26.89 -21.09
N LEU A 139 3.04 26.95 -20.97
CA LEU A 139 2.26 26.60 -19.78
C LEU A 139 1.18 25.58 -20.17
N PRO A 140 1.56 24.30 -20.34
CA PRO A 140 0.60 23.26 -20.74
C PRO A 140 -0.41 22.97 -19.63
N THR A 141 -1.64 22.76 -20.03
CA THR A 141 -2.75 22.41 -19.15
C THR A 141 -2.97 20.90 -19.11
N THR A 142 -3.26 20.37 -17.92
CA THR A 142 -3.60 18.95 -17.68
C THR A 142 -4.40 18.83 -16.40
N THR A 143 -5.04 17.69 -16.17
CA THR A 143 -5.64 17.33 -14.87
C THR A 143 -4.72 16.42 -14.05
N ILE A 144 -5.10 16.08 -12.81
CA ILE A 144 -4.30 15.23 -11.93
C ILE A 144 -4.15 13.82 -12.52
N GLY A 145 -5.26 13.19 -12.95
CA GLY A 145 -5.28 11.81 -13.48
C GLY A 145 -6.65 11.16 -13.31
N SER A 146 -7.19 11.18 -12.08
CA SER A 146 -8.49 10.60 -11.77
C SER A 146 -9.63 11.60 -11.99
N PHE A 147 -10.76 11.10 -12.49
CA PHE A 147 -12.03 11.80 -12.53
C PHE A 147 -13.00 11.29 -11.47
N PRO A 148 -14.12 12.02 -11.22
CA PRO A 148 -15.06 11.65 -10.17
C PRO A 148 -15.60 10.22 -10.33
N GLN A 149 -15.58 9.47 -9.24
CA GLN A 149 -16.19 8.14 -9.14
C GLN A 149 -17.70 8.27 -9.03
N THR A 150 -18.39 8.32 -10.18
CA THR A 150 -19.85 8.45 -10.25
C THR A 150 -20.57 7.26 -9.60
N LYS A 151 -21.88 7.40 -9.37
CA LYS A 151 -22.70 6.28 -8.88
C LYS A 151 -22.65 5.08 -9.83
N GLU A 152 -22.62 5.34 -11.13
CA GLU A 152 -22.55 4.33 -12.17
C GLU A 152 -21.23 3.57 -12.16
N VAL A 153 -20.09 4.29 -12.15
CA VAL A 153 -18.76 3.67 -12.07
C VAL A 153 -18.65 2.78 -10.84
N ARG A 154 -19.15 3.24 -9.68
CA ARG A 154 -19.16 2.44 -8.46
C ARG A 154 -20.06 1.22 -8.54
N ALA A 155 -21.24 1.35 -9.16
CA ALA A 155 -22.17 0.23 -9.35
C ALA A 155 -21.59 -0.85 -10.27
N LYS A 156 -21.03 -0.46 -11.42
CA LYS A 156 -20.38 -1.39 -12.37
C LYS A 156 -19.18 -2.11 -11.75
N ARG A 157 -18.33 -1.40 -11.01
CA ARG A 157 -17.21 -2.01 -10.27
C ARG A 157 -17.71 -2.99 -9.20
N LEU A 158 -18.78 -2.67 -8.48
CA LEU A 158 -19.36 -3.58 -7.50
C LEU A 158 -19.94 -4.82 -8.15
N ALA A 159 -20.66 -4.67 -9.25
CA ALA A 159 -21.23 -5.79 -10.03
C ALA A 159 -20.10 -6.71 -10.55
N PHE A 160 -19.02 -6.14 -11.07
CA PHE A 160 -17.85 -6.91 -11.48
C PHE A 160 -17.20 -7.68 -10.30
N ARG A 161 -17.01 -7.04 -9.14
CA ARG A 161 -16.49 -7.71 -7.93
C ARG A 161 -17.37 -8.85 -7.42
N LYS A 162 -18.67 -8.80 -7.69
CA LYS A 162 -19.64 -9.85 -7.33
C LYS A 162 -19.80 -10.93 -8.40
N ASN A 163 -19.01 -10.86 -9.49
CA ASN A 163 -19.15 -11.72 -10.67
C ASN A 163 -20.53 -11.63 -11.35
N GLU A 164 -21.20 -10.48 -11.25
CA GLU A 164 -22.45 -10.14 -11.94
C GLU A 164 -22.19 -9.59 -13.35
N LEU A 165 -20.94 -9.17 -13.64
CA LEU A 165 -20.44 -8.76 -14.95
C LEU A 165 -19.20 -9.61 -15.30
N SER A 166 -19.07 -9.97 -16.57
CA SER A 166 -17.83 -10.56 -17.09
C SER A 166 -16.70 -9.52 -17.19
N GLN A 167 -15.48 -9.99 -17.37
CA GLN A 167 -14.32 -9.11 -17.60
C GLN A 167 -14.52 -8.28 -18.89
N GLU A 168 -15.04 -8.89 -19.94
CA GLU A 168 -15.29 -8.24 -21.23
C GLU A 168 -16.35 -7.14 -21.12
N GLU A 169 -17.44 -7.40 -20.39
CA GLU A 169 -18.49 -6.40 -20.16
C GLU A 169 -17.99 -5.22 -19.31
N TYR A 170 -17.17 -5.52 -18.29
CA TYR A 170 -16.59 -4.48 -17.46
C TYR A 170 -15.55 -3.65 -18.25
N ASP A 171 -14.70 -4.30 -19.06
CA ASP A 171 -13.73 -3.63 -19.92
C ASP A 171 -14.43 -2.76 -20.99
N ALA A 172 -15.53 -3.23 -21.57
CA ALA A 172 -16.33 -2.43 -22.51
C ALA A 172 -16.88 -1.15 -21.86
N PHE A 173 -17.40 -1.26 -20.64
CA PHE A 173 -17.84 -0.09 -19.88
C PHE A 173 -16.70 0.89 -19.59
N LEU A 174 -15.52 0.37 -19.19
CA LEU A 174 -14.35 1.22 -18.93
C LEU A 174 -13.85 1.92 -20.20
N ALA A 175 -13.93 1.25 -21.35
CA ALA A 175 -13.60 1.82 -22.64
C ALA A 175 -14.55 2.96 -23.01
N GLU A 176 -15.86 2.75 -22.89
CA GLU A 176 -16.89 3.75 -23.20
C GLU A 176 -16.71 5.03 -22.36
N ILE A 177 -16.55 4.86 -21.04
CA ILE A 177 -16.36 6.03 -20.17
C ILE A 177 -15.02 6.73 -20.40
N THR A 178 -13.97 6.00 -20.76
CA THR A 178 -12.68 6.60 -21.12
C THR A 178 -12.82 7.43 -22.40
N ASP A 179 -13.52 6.93 -23.43
CA ASP A 179 -13.77 7.65 -24.67
C ASP A 179 -14.55 8.96 -24.44
N GLU A 180 -15.59 8.90 -23.59
CA GLU A 180 -16.38 10.08 -23.21
C GLU A 180 -15.49 11.14 -22.56
N TRP A 181 -14.64 10.76 -21.60
CA TRP A 181 -13.81 11.70 -20.87
C TRP A 181 -12.60 12.20 -21.67
N ILE A 182 -12.06 11.43 -22.60
CA ILE A 182 -11.04 11.91 -23.55
C ILE A 182 -11.65 13.00 -24.43
N LYS A 183 -12.83 12.74 -25.02
CA LYS A 183 -13.54 13.72 -25.85
C LYS A 183 -13.84 15.00 -25.07
N TRP A 184 -14.34 14.88 -23.84
CA TRP A 184 -14.61 16.05 -23.00
C TRP A 184 -13.34 16.89 -22.74
N GLN A 185 -12.21 16.24 -22.45
CA GLN A 185 -10.94 16.94 -22.25
C GLN A 185 -10.47 17.69 -23.52
N GLU A 186 -10.69 17.12 -24.69
CA GLU A 186 -10.42 17.79 -25.98
C GLU A 186 -11.32 19.01 -26.21
N GLU A 187 -12.61 18.88 -25.91
CA GLU A 187 -13.59 19.99 -26.03
C GLU A 187 -13.25 21.13 -25.05
N VAL A 188 -12.80 20.84 -23.84
CA VAL A 188 -12.34 21.85 -22.88
C VAL A 188 -11.02 22.49 -23.30
N GLY A 189 -10.20 21.79 -24.09
CA GLY A 189 -8.96 22.30 -24.65
C GLY A 189 -7.72 22.02 -23.84
N PHE A 190 -7.69 20.94 -23.04
CA PHE A 190 -6.46 20.51 -22.36
C PHE A 190 -5.37 20.12 -23.35
N ASP A 191 -4.10 20.42 -22.99
CA ASP A 191 -2.93 20.13 -23.81
C ASP A 191 -2.44 18.69 -23.62
N VAL A 192 -2.51 18.17 -22.39
CA VAL A 192 -2.14 16.80 -22.03
C VAL A 192 -3.33 16.13 -21.34
N LEU A 193 -3.78 15.03 -21.90
CA LEU A 193 -4.97 14.32 -21.42
C LEU A 193 -4.62 13.23 -20.41
N VAL A 194 -5.63 12.67 -19.76
CA VAL A 194 -5.53 11.55 -18.83
C VAL A 194 -6.65 10.55 -19.11
N HIS A 195 -6.45 9.26 -18.77
CA HIS A 195 -7.49 8.24 -19.02
C HIS A 195 -8.65 8.26 -18.00
N GLY A 196 -8.49 8.92 -16.85
CA GLY A 196 -9.55 9.10 -15.85
C GLY A 196 -9.53 8.12 -14.68
N GLU A 197 -8.76 7.05 -14.72
CA GLU A 197 -8.56 6.07 -13.64
C GLU A 197 -9.83 5.37 -13.16
N PHE A 198 -10.75 5.07 -14.07
CA PHE A 198 -12.06 4.48 -13.73
C PHE A 198 -11.98 3.02 -13.28
N GLU A 199 -10.93 2.31 -13.66
CA GLU A 199 -10.66 0.92 -13.27
C GLU A 199 -10.32 0.76 -11.79
N ARG A 200 -9.86 1.84 -11.14
CA ARG A 200 -9.40 1.79 -9.74
C ARG A 200 -10.20 2.68 -8.81
N ASN A 201 -10.29 2.28 -7.55
CA ASN A 201 -10.94 3.05 -6.49
C ASN A 201 -9.93 3.87 -5.68
N ASP A 202 -8.89 3.20 -5.21
CA ASP A 202 -7.77 3.79 -4.47
C ASP A 202 -6.46 3.36 -5.13
N MET A 203 -5.56 4.32 -5.35
CA MET A 203 -4.30 4.06 -6.06
C MET A 203 -3.44 3.04 -5.29
N VAL A 204 -3.33 3.17 -3.98
CA VAL A 204 -2.47 2.30 -3.16
C VAL A 204 -3.02 0.88 -3.13
N GLU A 205 -4.34 0.73 -2.96
CA GLU A 205 -5.01 -0.57 -3.02
C GLU A 205 -4.83 -1.23 -4.40
N TYR A 206 -5.07 -0.48 -5.47
CA TYR A 206 -4.99 -0.98 -6.84
C TYR A 206 -3.59 -1.49 -7.19
N PHE A 207 -2.55 -0.73 -6.89
CA PHE A 207 -1.18 -1.16 -7.15
C PHE A 207 -0.79 -2.35 -6.29
N GLY A 208 -1.11 -2.32 -4.99
CA GLY A 208 -0.83 -3.44 -4.10
C GLY A 208 -1.48 -4.75 -4.54
N GLN A 209 -2.73 -4.72 -5.04
CA GLN A 209 -3.45 -5.92 -5.55
C GLN A 209 -2.78 -6.55 -6.78
N ASN A 210 -1.98 -5.79 -7.52
CA ASN A 210 -1.25 -6.25 -8.71
C ASN A 210 0.22 -6.61 -8.42
N LEU A 211 0.59 -6.66 -7.14
CA LEU A 211 1.93 -7.01 -6.67
C LEU A 211 1.84 -8.22 -5.74
N SER A 212 2.72 -9.21 -5.92
CA SER A 212 2.89 -10.27 -4.93
C SER A 212 3.53 -9.71 -3.66
N GLY A 213 3.40 -10.42 -2.54
CA GLY A 213 3.96 -9.99 -1.27
C GLY A 213 3.11 -8.97 -0.50
N TYR A 214 1.98 -8.54 -1.05
CA TYR A 214 0.99 -7.70 -0.37
C TYR A 214 -0.18 -8.52 0.19
N LEU A 215 -0.67 -8.09 1.35
CA LEU A 215 -1.90 -8.59 1.98
C LEU A 215 -2.89 -7.43 2.17
N PHE A 216 -4.17 -7.78 2.17
CA PHE A 216 -5.27 -6.83 2.36
C PHE A 216 -6.16 -7.30 3.51
N SER A 217 -6.25 -6.48 4.56
CA SER A 217 -7.17 -6.73 5.67
C SER A 217 -8.62 -6.56 5.22
N LYS A 218 -9.54 -7.26 5.87
CA LYS A 218 -10.99 -7.09 5.65
C LYS A 218 -11.50 -5.83 6.33
N ASN A 219 -11.12 -5.63 7.59
CA ASN A 219 -11.64 -4.58 8.46
C ASN A 219 -10.56 -3.63 9.00
N GLY A 220 -9.35 -3.68 8.46
CA GLY A 220 -8.20 -2.89 8.94
C GLY A 220 -8.25 -1.40 8.61
N TRP A 221 -9.43 -0.76 8.77
CA TRP A 221 -9.61 0.66 8.56
C TRP A 221 -8.93 1.49 9.65
N VAL A 222 -8.24 2.54 9.23
CA VAL A 222 -7.62 3.52 10.12
C VAL A 222 -7.97 4.93 9.68
N GLN A 223 -7.90 5.87 10.61
CA GLN A 223 -8.04 7.28 10.30
C GLN A 223 -6.84 7.75 9.46
N SER A 224 -7.14 8.47 8.41
CA SER A 224 -6.17 9.12 7.55
C SER A 224 -6.25 10.65 7.74
N TYR A 225 -6.16 11.41 6.67
CA TYR A 225 -6.27 12.86 6.70
C TYR A 225 -7.72 13.31 6.90
N GLY A 226 -7.97 14.18 7.85
CA GLY A 226 -9.30 14.70 8.18
C GLY A 226 -10.26 13.60 8.61
N MET A 227 -11.43 13.53 7.96
CA MET A 227 -12.46 12.52 8.22
C MET A 227 -12.33 11.27 7.32
N ARG A 228 -11.28 11.18 6.54
CA ARG A 228 -11.07 10.06 5.62
C ARG A 228 -10.55 8.83 6.36
N GLY A 229 -11.24 7.70 6.19
CA GLY A 229 -10.72 6.37 6.53
C GLY A 229 -9.94 5.78 5.37
N VAL A 230 -8.88 5.04 5.65
CA VAL A 230 -8.12 4.25 4.69
C VAL A 230 -7.88 2.84 5.23
N LYS A 231 -7.73 1.89 4.32
CA LYS A 231 -7.38 0.51 4.63
C LYS A 231 -6.03 0.20 3.96
N PRO A 232 -4.90 0.46 4.65
CA PRO A 232 -3.58 0.33 4.05
C PRO A 232 -3.28 -1.12 3.67
N PRO A 233 -2.70 -1.37 2.49
CA PRO A 233 -2.10 -2.66 2.17
C PRO A 233 -0.96 -2.99 3.12
N ILE A 234 -0.75 -4.27 3.36
CA ILE A 234 0.28 -4.79 4.26
C ILE A 234 1.36 -5.46 3.42
N ILE A 235 2.62 -5.04 3.54
CA ILE A 235 3.74 -5.73 2.91
C ILE A 235 4.13 -6.90 3.81
N TRP A 236 3.86 -8.12 3.33
CA TRP A 236 4.14 -9.35 4.04
C TRP A 236 5.46 -10.00 3.66
N GLY A 237 5.78 -10.01 2.37
CA GLY A 237 6.95 -10.67 1.81
C GLY A 237 7.66 -9.84 0.76
N ASP A 238 8.57 -10.46 0.05
CA ASP A 238 9.27 -9.85 -1.08
C ASP A 238 8.28 -9.46 -2.18
N VAL A 239 8.38 -8.22 -2.66
CA VAL A 239 7.41 -7.65 -3.59
C VAL A 239 7.84 -7.84 -5.03
N THR A 240 6.99 -8.48 -5.83
CA THR A 240 7.22 -8.69 -7.26
C THR A 240 6.03 -8.22 -8.08
N ARG A 241 6.29 -7.54 -9.19
CA ARG A 241 5.24 -7.19 -10.16
C ARG A 241 4.91 -8.41 -11.02
N LEU A 242 3.67 -8.87 -10.96
CA LEU A 242 3.20 -10.05 -11.69
C LEU A 242 2.97 -9.77 -13.18
N ASN A 243 2.35 -8.63 -13.50
CA ASN A 243 1.99 -8.22 -14.85
C ASN A 243 2.12 -6.70 -15.02
N PRO A 244 2.11 -6.16 -16.25
CA PRO A 244 1.91 -4.73 -16.47
C PRO A 244 0.61 -4.24 -15.82
N ILE A 245 0.68 -3.16 -15.01
CA ILE A 245 -0.46 -2.74 -14.18
C ILE A 245 -1.32 -1.69 -14.91
N THR A 246 -0.68 -0.65 -15.47
CA THR A 246 -1.39 0.50 -16.02
C THR A 246 -1.34 0.58 -17.55
N VAL A 247 -0.55 -0.27 -18.21
CA VAL A 247 -0.26 -0.19 -19.65
C VAL A 247 -1.52 -0.31 -20.50
N LYS A 248 -2.43 -1.23 -20.15
CA LYS A 248 -3.67 -1.47 -20.90
C LYS A 248 -4.47 -0.18 -21.11
N TRP A 249 -4.82 0.50 -20.03
CA TRP A 249 -5.67 1.68 -20.08
C TRP A 249 -4.95 2.94 -20.56
N SER A 250 -3.65 3.07 -20.25
CA SER A 250 -2.83 4.16 -20.80
C SER A 250 -2.68 4.04 -22.32
N SER A 251 -2.44 2.83 -22.84
CA SER A 251 -2.35 2.58 -24.28
C SER A 251 -3.70 2.75 -24.96
N TYR A 252 -4.79 2.30 -24.33
CA TYR A 252 -6.14 2.50 -24.85
C TYR A 252 -6.46 4.00 -24.98
N ALA A 253 -6.27 4.77 -23.90
CA ALA A 253 -6.52 6.21 -23.94
C ALA A 253 -5.66 6.93 -25.00
N GLN A 254 -4.38 6.58 -25.12
CA GLN A 254 -3.52 7.17 -26.18
C GLN A 254 -4.00 6.81 -27.59
N SER A 255 -4.65 5.67 -27.78
CA SER A 255 -5.21 5.29 -29.09
C SER A 255 -6.47 6.10 -29.48
N ARG A 256 -7.03 6.89 -28.57
CA ARG A 256 -8.27 7.65 -28.77
C ARG A 256 -8.03 9.12 -29.08
N THR A 257 -6.79 9.59 -29.05
CA THR A 257 -6.44 11.01 -29.26
C THR A 257 -5.04 11.15 -29.84
N ASP A 258 -4.82 12.20 -30.61
CA ASP A 258 -3.50 12.62 -31.11
C ASP A 258 -2.72 13.45 -30.08
N LYS A 259 -3.38 13.94 -29.03
CA LYS A 259 -2.71 14.66 -27.93
C LYS A 259 -1.94 13.71 -27.02
N PRO A 260 -0.88 14.16 -26.36
CA PRO A 260 -0.19 13.35 -25.36
C PRO A 260 -1.11 12.93 -24.22
N VAL A 261 -1.11 11.66 -23.86
CA VAL A 261 -1.82 11.13 -22.69
C VAL A 261 -0.80 10.88 -21.57
N LYS A 262 -1.02 11.49 -20.42
CA LYS A 262 -0.23 11.29 -19.23
C LYS A 262 -0.63 9.97 -18.54
N GLY A 263 0.28 9.03 -18.45
CA GLY A 263 0.11 7.82 -17.66
C GLY A 263 0.20 8.13 -16.16
N CYS A 264 -0.69 7.55 -15.37
CA CYS A 264 -0.76 7.70 -13.92
C CYS A 264 -0.57 6.36 -13.22
#